data_fb3dbd720bf3a70917b1327f997e05f6
#
_entry.id   fb3dbd720bf3a70917b1327f997e05f6
#
_cell.length_a   1.000
_cell.length_b   1.000
_cell.length_c   1.000
_cell.angle_alpha   90.00
_cell.angle_beta   90.00
_cell.angle_gamma   90.00
#
_symmetry.space_group_name_H-M   'P 1'
#
loop_
_entity.id
_entity.type
_entity.pdbx_description
1 polymer ?
#
loop_
_entity_poly.entity_id
_entity_poly.type
_entity_poly.pdbx_seq_one_letter_code
_entity_poly.pdbx_strand_id
1 'polypeptide(L)'
;GMSRDYHEIEDDVLVAVLKALGIDASNDGTIEQSITTIQRERDTRIVPPTVLHVVGKESKVEVHGGALDVPEASIMLEDGGAYAGKIELEGGGDTVVEVDGGFVCTSYLVLPADLPEGYHTLEVTVGGKTEIATVISAPEKIELLDDMKEGSLWGWMSQLYSIRSSGSWGIGDYEDLKTLLVESKKKTGADFMLINPLHAAEPVPPIEPSPYLPISRRFINFSYIRPESMPEYAVLSPEDKAKVDELHEQVKPLNGNARILDRETMWRTKMQALWIIYKSGLSAQRQAEFDQYLAEVGDEIESYATWCLCYDKWGASNGSDDDWVRKYNRDSEEVAQLRAQYPDTLEFYRWLEWVATEQLHAAQ
;
A
#
# COMPACT_ATOMS: atom_id res chain seq x y z
N GLY A 1 -11.21 6.10 -28.33
CA GLY A 1 -12.57 5.65 -28.23
C GLY A 1 -12.59 4.28 -27.60
N MET A 2 -13.26 4.13 -26.46
CA MET A 2 -13.49 2.81 -25.89
C MET A 2 -14.47 2.09 -26.82
N SER A 3 -14.07 0.91 -27.35
CA SER A 3 -14.98 0.02 -28.05
C SER A 3 -16.13 -0.33 -27.10
N ARG A 4 -17.37 -0.29 -27.60
CA ARG A 4 -18.56 -0.75 -26.87
C ARG A 4 -18.83 -2.24 -27.09
N ASP A 5 -17.86 -2.96 -27.64
CA ASP A 5 -18.00 -4.39 -27.86
C ASP A 5 -17.92 -5.10 -26.49
N TYR A 6 -19.01 -5.77 -26.15
CA TYR A 6 -19.07 -6.64 -25.00
C TYR A 6 -18.27 -7.91 -25.34
N HIS A 7 -17.21 -8.15 -24.59
CA HIS A 7 -16.47 -9.41 -24.66
C HIS A 7 -16.92 -10.29 -23.50
N GLU A 8 -17.55 -11.38 -23.82
CA GLU A 8 -17.84 -12.45 -22.87
C GLU A 8 -16.53 -13.11 -22.46
N ILE A 9 -16.33 -13.27 -21.16
CA ILE A 9 -15.11 -13.91 -20.63
C ILE A 9 -15.30 -15.43 -20.79
N GLU A 10 -14.30 -16.10 -21.35
CA GLU A 10 -14.31 -17.55 -21.53
C GLU A 10 -14.38 -18.28 -20.19
N ASP A 11 -15.08 -19.40 -20.14
CA ASP A 11 -15.33 -20.15 -18.91
C ASP A 11 -14.03 -20.63 -18.23
N ASP A 12 -13.01 -20.99 -18.99
CA ASP A 12 -11.72 -21.41 -18.46
C ASP A 12 -11.00 -20.31 -17.69
N VAL A 13 -11.15 -19.05 -18.12
CA VAL A 13 -10.63 -17.88 -17.40
C VAL A 13 -11.39 -17.67 -16.09
N LEU A 14 -12.74 -17.81 -16.12
CA LEU A 14 -13.57 -17.72 -14.90
C LEU A 14 -13.19 -18.79 -13.89
N VAL A 15 -13.05 -20.05 -14.34
CA VAL A 15 -12.61 -21.17 -13.50
C VAL A 15 -11.22 -20.91 -12.89
N ALA A 16 -10.28 -20.39 -13.68
CA ALA A 16 -8.94 -20.06 -13.20
C ALA A 16 -8.95 -18.97 -12.12
N VAL A 17 -9.76 -17.92 -12.31
CA VAL A 17 -9.92 -16.84 -11.31
C VAL A 17 -10.58 -17.36 -10.03
N LEU A 18 -11.66 -18.14 -10.14
CA LEU A 18 -12.33 -18.72 -8.98
C LEU A 18 -11.39 -19.65 -8.20
N LYS A 19 -10.62 -20.48 -8.90
CA LYS A 19 -9.59 -21.33 -8.29
C LYS A 19 -8.54 -20.52 -7.53
N ALA A 20 -8.09 -19.40 -8.09
CA ALA A 20 -7.14 -18.49 -7.41
C ALA A 20 -7.74 -17.85 -6.14
N LEU A 21 -9.07 -17.72 -6.07
CA LEU A 21 -9.82 -17.29 -4.90
C LEU A 21 -10.16 -18.45 -3.93
N GLY A 22 -9.68 -19.66 -4.18
CA GLY A 22 -9.95 -20.84 -3.36
C GLY A 22 -11.31 -21.49 -3.61
N ILE A 23 -12.00 -21.11 -4.70
CA ILE A 23 -13.33 -21.61 -5.07
C ILE A 23 -13.17 -22.66 -6.18
N ASP A 24 -13.62 -23.89 -5.95
CA ASP A 24 -13.62 -24.95 -6.96
C ASP A 24 -14.85 -24.84 -7.86
N ALA A 25 -14.61 -24.51 -9.13
CA ALA A 25 -15.62 -24.42 -10.18
C ALA A 25 -15.25 -25.32 -11.40
N SER A 26 -14.54 -26.42 -11.15
CA SER A 26 -14.02 -27.29 -12.22
C SER A 26 -15.09 -28.11 -12.95
N ASN A 27 -16.27 -28.28 -12.35
CA ASN A 27 -17.44 -28.94 -12.94
C ASN A 27 -18.72 -28.53 -12.21
N ASP A 28 -19.89 -28.87 -12.78
CA ASP A 28 -21.20 -28.49 -12.23
C ASP A 28 -21.39 -28.92 -10.77
N GLY A 29 -20.90 -30.10 -10.39
CA GLY A 29 -21.01 -30.62 -9.03
C GLY A 29 -20.19 -29.82 -8.02
N THR A 30 -18.96 -29.41 -8.41
CA THR A 30 -18.10 -28.56 -7.56
C THR A 30 -18.62 -27.14 -7.51
N ILE A 31 -19.25 -26.62 -8.56
CA ILE A 31 -19.91 -25.31 -8.59
C ILE A 31 -21.05 -25.30 -7.55
N GLU A 32 -21.96 -26.28 -7.59
CA GLU A 32 -23.07 -26.39 -6.65
C GLU A 32 -22.58 -26.52 -5.19
N GLN A 33 -21.54 -27.32 -4.96
CA GLN A 33 -20.92 -27.45 -3.64
C GLN A 33 -20.30 -26.13 -3.16
N SER A 34 -19.58 -25.42 -4.03
CA SER A 34 -18.98 -24.14 -3.70
C SER A 34 -20.04 -23.08 -3.38
N ILE A 35 -21.11 -23.00 -4.16
CA ILE A 35 -22.25 -22.11 -3.89
C ILE A 35 -22.86 -22.43 -2.51
N THR A 36 -23.13 -23.71 -2.25
CA THR A 36 -23.72 -24.16 -0.98
C THR A 36 -22.79 -23.81 0.20
N THR A 37 -21.49 -24.01 0.04
CA THR A 37 -20.49 -23.70 1.06
C THR A 37 -20.46 -22.19 1.36
N ILE A 38 -20.40 -21.36 0.33
CA ILE A 38 -20.36 -19.88 0.47
C ILE A 38 -21.66 -19.37 1.12
N GLN A 39 -22.82 -19.89 0.71
CA GLN A 39 -24.10 -19.54 1.33
C GLN A 39 -24.13 -19.93 2.80
N ARG A 40 -23.72 -21.16 3.10
CA ARG A 40 -23.63 -21.64 4.48
C ARG A 40 -22.71 -20.78 5.34
N GLU A 41 -21.50 -20.47 4.86
CA GLU A 41 -20.55 -19.61 5.56
C GLU A 41 -21.14 -18.22 5.83
N ARG A 42 -21.86 -17.66 4.87
CA ARG A 42 -22.57 -16.39 5.02
C ARG A 42 -23.67 -16.47 6.10
N ASP A 43 -24.50 -17.50 6.04
CA ASP A 43 -25.66 -17.63 6.92
C ASP A 43 -25.27 -18.05 8.35
N THR A 44 -24.11 -18.69 8.54
CA THR A 44 -23.62 -19.11 9.87
C THR A 44 -22.62 -18.15 10.50
N ARG A 45 -22.11 -17.16 9.74
CA ARG A 45 -21.21 -16.14 10.27
C ARG A 45 -21.95 -15.26 11.26
N ILE A 46 -21.38 -15.05 12.45
CA ILE A 46 -22.01 -14.27 13.51
C ILE A 46 -22.20 -12.81 13.10
N VAL A 47 -21.18 -12.20 12.49
CA VAL A 47 -21.17 -10.79 12.10
C VAL A 47 -20.46 -10.61 10.76
N PRO A 48 -20.89 -9.68 9.87
CA PRO A 48 -20.16 -9.37 8.66
C PRO A 48 -18.70 -8.95 8.97
N PRO A 49 -17.71 -9.35 8.16
CA PRO A 49 -16.29 -9.03 8.44
C PRO A 49 -15.99 -7.54 8.40
N THR A 50 -16.83 -6.76 7.70
CA THR A 50 -16.71 -5.31 7.58
C THR A 50 -18.09 -4.69 7.71
N VAL A 51 -18.17 -3.65 8.52
CA VAL A 51 -19.37 -2.85 8.78
C VAL A 51 -19.10 -1.42 8.41
N LEU A 52 -19.96 -0.80 7.63
CA LEU A 52 -19.92 0.62 7.32
C LEU A 52 -20.80 1.38 8.30
N HIS A 53 -20.24 2.43 8.89
CA HIS A 53 -20.93 3.34 9.79
C HIS A 53 -20.80 4.77 9.29
N VAL A 54 -21.86 5.56 9.40
CA VAL A 54 -21.86 6.98 9.06
C VAL A 54 -21.92 7.79 10.36
N VAL A 55 -20.88 8.56 10.61
CA VAL A 55 -20.81 9.43 11.79
C VAL A 55 -22.04 10.33 11.89
N GLY A 56 -22.61 10.42 13.08
CA GLY A 56 -23.84 11.16 13.33
C GLY A 56 -25.14 10.42 13.03
N LYS A 57 -25.07 9.16 12.57
CA LYS A 57 -26.23 8.31 12.29
C LYS A 57 -26.08 6.96 12.96
N GLU A 58 -27.18 6.37 13.39
CA GLU A 58 -27.18 4.97 13.82
C GLU A 58 -27.01 4.04 12.62
N SER A 59 -26.31 2.92 12.82
CA SER A 59 -26.12 1.88 11.81
C SER A 59 -26.49 0.51 12.36
N LYS A 60 -27.29 -0.24 11.61
CA LYS A 60 -27.69 -1.59 11.98
C LYS A 60 -26.69 -2.61 11.44
N VAL A 61 -26.25 -3.50 12.29
CA VAL A 61 -25.35 -4.60 11.98
C VAL A 61 -26.12 -5.90 12.18
N GLU A 62 -26.22 -6.67 11.12
CA GLU A 62 -26.85 -7.99 11.14
C GLU A 62 -25.98 -8.97 11.95
N VAL A 63 -26.62 -9.70 12.88
CA VAL A 63 -25.96 -10.69 13.72
C VAL A 63 -26.75 -11.99 13.68
N HIS A 64 -26.06 -13.09 13.45
CA HIS A 64 -26.62 -14.41 13.38
C HIS A 64 -26.35 -15.24 14.66
N GLY A 65 -27.34 -15.96 15.13
CA GLY A 65 -27.20 -16.82 16.30
C GLY A 65 -28.37 -17.81 16.44
N GLY A 66 -28.34 -18.64 17.46
CA GLY A 66 -29.44 -19.51 17.78
C GLY A 66 -30.63 -18.72 18.34
N ALA A 67 -31.83 -19.30 18.28
CA ALA A 67 -33.10 -18.65 18.68
C ALA A 67 -33.13 -18.14 20.15
N LEU A 68 -32.29 -18.67 21.02
CA LEU A 68 -32.21 -18.29 22.42
C LEU A 68 -30.91 -17.53 22.77
N ASP A 69 -30.06 -17.33 21.80
CA ASP A 69 -28.79 -16.64 22.02
C ASP A 69 -29.00 -15.11 22.09
N VAL A 70 -28.37 -14.49 23.06
CA VAL A 70 -28.35 -13.04 23.19
C VAL A 70 -26.96 -12.56 22.79
N PRO A 71 -26.82 -11.81 21.71
CA PRO A 71 -25.54 -11.25 21.32
C PRO A 71 -24.98 -10.30 22.36
N GLU A 72 -23.70 -10.47 22.70
CA GLU A 72 -22.92 -9.50 23.46
C GLU A 72 -21.92 -8.83 22.49
N ALA A 73 -21.78 -7.51 22.58
CA ALA A 73 -20.94 -6.76 21.68
C ALA A 73 -20.10 -5.71 22.40
N SER A 74 -18.87 -5.52 21.96
CA SER A 74 -17.99 -4.43 22.39
C SER A 74 -17.26 -3.83 21.20
N ILE A 75 -16.89 -2.55 21.29
CA ILE A 75 -16.10 -1.85 20.28
C ILE A 75 -14.79 -1.38 20.91
N MET A 76 -13.70 -1.73 20.26
CA MET A 76 -12.38 -1.15 20.49
C MET A 76 -12.12 -0.10 19.41
N LEU A 77 -11.83 1.12 19.86
CA LEU A 77 -11.53 2.24 18.96
C LEU A 77 -10.15 2.07 18.30
N GLU A 78 -9.92 2.77 17.20
CA GLU A 78 -8.67 2.76 16.46
C GLU A 78 -7.45 3.15 17.32
N ASP A 79 -7.64 4.02 18.29
CA ASP A 79 -6.60 4.42 19.25
C ASP A 79 -6.33 3.39 20.36
N GLY A 80 -7.01 2.26 20.35
CA GLY A 80 -6.93 1.19 21.35
C GLY A 80 -7.80 1.41 22.58
N GLY A 81 -8.55 2.51 22.65
CA GLY A 81 -9.53 2.77 23.70
C GLY A 81 -10.80 1.92 23.53
N ALA A 82 -11.46 1.55 24.65
CA ALA A 82 -12.78 0.94 24.57
C ALA A 82 -13.85 2.02 24.36
N TYR A 83 -14.79 1.77 23.44
CA TYR A 83 -15.96 2.63 23.33
C TYR A 83 -16.85 2.48 24.56
N ALA A 84 -17.11 3.59 25.24
CA ALA A 84 -17.83 3.59 26.52
C ALA A 84 -19.37 3.67 26.38
N GLY A 85 -19.85 3.89 25.16
CA GLY A 85 -21.29 3.99 24.88
C GLY A 85 -21.98 2.63 24.84
N LYS A 86 -23.31 2.66 24.79
CA LYS A 86 -24.14 1.46 24.73
C LYS A 86 -24.38 1.04 23.30
N ILE A 87 -24.16 -0.23 22.98
CA ILE A 87 -24.58 -0.87 21.76
C ILE A 87 -25.96 -1.50 22.07
N GLU A 88 -26.97 -1.10 21.33
CA GLU A 88 -28.31 -1.61 21.53
C GLU A 88 -28.56 -2.86 20.67
N LEU A 89 -29.33 -3.81 21.22
CA LEU A 89 -29.79 -4.97 20.50
C LEU A 89 -31.24 -4.72 20.08
N GLU A 90 -31.47 -4.71 18.77
CA GLU A 90 -32.81 -4.74 18.20
C GLU A 90 -33.21 -6.21 17.88
N GLY A 91 -34.27 -6.67 18.43
CA GLY A 91 -34.78 -8.02 18.14
C GLY A 91 -35.19 -8.12 16.67
N GLY A 92 -34.59 -9.06 15.96
CA GLY A 92 -35.03 -9.50 14.65
C GLY A 92 -35.59 -10.92 14.87
N GLY A 93 -36.81 -11.18 14.74
CA GLY A 93 -37.37 -12.52 14.90
C GLY A 93 -37.86 -13.10 13.59
N ASP A 94 -37.82 -12.33 12.54
CA ASP A 94 -38.57 -12.62 11.32
C ASP A 94 -37.79 -13.42 10.26
N THR A 95 -36.49 -13.56 10.39
CA THR A 95 -35.69 -14.33 9.44
C THR A 95 -35.02 -15.50 10.17
N VAL A 96 -35.53 -16.66 9.90
CA VAL A 96 -34.98 -17.94 10.40
C VAL A 96 -34.56 -18.76 9.19
N VAL A 97 -33.28 -19.10 9.12
CA VAL A 97 -32.74 -19.96 8.06
C VAL A 97 -32.38 -21.31 8.66
N GLU A 98 -32.78 -22.37 8.01
CA GLU A 98 -32.37 -23.73 8.39
C GLU A 98 -30.99 -24.03 7.79
N VAL A 99 -30.01 -24.30 8.65
CA VAL A 99 -28.64 -24.66 8.25
C VAL A 99 -28.22 -25.89 9.05
N ASP A 100 -27.80 -26.95 8.35
CA ASP A 100 -27.31 -28.21 8.95
C ASP A 100 -28.28 -28.85 9.97
N GLY A 101 -29.60 -28.72 9.76
CA GLY A 101 -30.62 -29.24 10.66
C GLY A 101 -30.82 -28.42 11.95
N GLY A 102 -30.20 -27.25 12.04
CA GLY A 102 -30.43 -26.24 13.06
C GLY A 102 -31.05 -24.97 12.46
N PHE A 103 -31.49 -24.07 13.35
CA PHE A 103 -32.05 -22.78 12.94
C PHE A 103 -31.12 -21.65 13.32
N VAL A 104 -30.81 -20.77 12.35
CA VAL A 104 -30.10 -19.53 12.54
C VAL A 104 -31.11 -18.38 12.51
N CYS A 105 -31.10 -17.59 13.55
CA CYS A 105 -31.95 -16.40 13.70
C CYS A 105 -31.11 -15.14 13.49
N THR A 106 -31.74 -14.16 12.86
CA THR A 106 -31.11 -12.83 12.66
C THR A 106 -31.57 -11.86 13.74
N SER A 107 -30.64 -11.14 14.33
CA SER A 107 -30.86 -9.98 15.18
C SER A 107 -30.01 -8.82 14.70
N TYR A 108 -30.22 -7.62 15.24
CA TYR A 108 -29.48 -6.43 14.81
C TYR A 108 -28.85 -5.75 16.02
N LEU A 109 -27.52 -5.49 15.93
CA LEU A 109 -26.86 -4.53 16.79
C LEU A 109 -27.00 -3.14 16.18
N VAL A 110 -27.31 -2.16 17.01
CA VAL A 110 -27.38 -0.75 16.60
C VAL A 110 -26.12 -0.05 17.06
N LEU A 111 -25.27 0.29 16.12
CA LEU A 111 -24.10 1.13 16.38
C LEU A 111 -24.57 2.57 16.60
N PRO A 112 -24.09 3.22 17.67
CA PRO A 112 -24.56 4.54 18.06
C PRO A 112 -24.03 5.65 17.15
N ALA A 113 -24.83 6.72 17.01
CA ALA A 113 -24.51 7.85 16.16
C ALA A 113 -23.25 8.63 16.56
N ASP A 114 -22.84 8.54 17.82
CA ASP A 114 -21.66 9.23 18.36
C ASP A 114 -20.36 8.41 18.29
N LEU A 115 -20.38 7.27 17.58
CA LEU A 115 -19.14 6.55 17.28
C LEU A 115 -18.22 7.45 16.44
N PRO A 116 -16.97 7.70 16.89
CA PRO A 116 -16.06 8.60 16.18
C PRO A 116 -15.66 8.07 14.80
N GLU A 117 -15.09 8.94 13.98
CA GLU A 117 -14.41 8.53 12.74
C GLU A 117 -13.24 7.61 13.05
N GLY A 118 -13.00 6.63 12.16
CA GLY A 118 -11.86 5.73 12.25
C GLY A 118 -12.18 4.29 11.86
N TYR A 119 -11.17 3.45 12.01
CA TYR A 119 -11.25 2.01 11.81
C TYR A 119 -11.30 1.32 13.19
N HIS A 120 -12.49 0.91 13.58
CA HIS A 120 -12.72 0.31 14.89
C HIS A 120 -12.88 -1.21 14.78
N THR A 121 -12.70 -1.90 15.90
CA THR A 121 -12.92 -3.34 16.00
C THR A 121 -14.21 -3.61 16.77
N LEU A 122 -15.18 -4.23 16.12
CA LEU A 122 -16.40 -4.74 16.75
C LEU A 122 -16.21 -6.22 17.07
N GLU A 123 -16.27 -6.56 18.34
CA GLU A 123 -16.28 -7.93 18.83
C GLU A 123 -17.70 -8.32 19.17
N VAL A 124 -18.18 -9.46 18.63
CA VAL A 124 -19.53 -9.98 18.87
C VAL A 124 -19.46 -11.41 19.35
N THR A 125 -20.06 -11.69 20.49
CA THR A 125 -20.15 -13.03 21.09
C THR A 125 -21.59 -13.51 21.07
N VAL A 126 -21.82 -14.69 20.48
CA VAL A 126 -23.13 -15.34 20.40
C VAL A 126 -22.98 -16.83 20.69
N GLY A 127 -23.75 -17.35 21.62
CA GLY A 127 -23.70 -18.77 21.98
C GLY A 127 -22.33 -19.27 22.43
N GLY A 128 -21.52 -18.36 23.03
CA GLY A 128 -20.14 -18.63 23.47
C GLY A 128 -19.09 -18.65 22.38
N LYS A 129 -19.44 -18.27 21.15
CA LYS A 129 -18.50 -18.05 20.04
C LYS A 129 -18.33 -16.55 19.81
N THR A 130 -17.10 -16.12 19.58
CA THR A 130 -16.74 -14.72 19.32
C THR A 130 -16.22 -14.57 17.91
N GLU A 131 -16.75 -13.58 17.18
CA GLU A 131 -16.21 -13.12 15.90
C GLU A 131 -15.92 -11.61 15.93
N ILE A 132 -15.05 -11.19 15.03
CA ILE A 132 -14.55 -9.81 14.95
C ILE A 132 -14.92 -9.23 13.59
N ALA A 133 -15.42 -7.99 13.61
CA ALA A 133 -15.67 -7.19 12.42
C ALA A 133 -14.86 -5.88 12.47
N THR A 134 -14.42 -5.42 11.31
CA THR A 134 -13.88 -4.07 11.18
C THR A 134 -15.03 -3.09 10.93
N VAL A 135 -15.18 -2.09 11.80
CA VAL A 135 -16.12 -0.99 11.60
C VAL A 135 -15.37 0.16 10.95
N ILE A 136 -15.79 0.53 9.75
CA ILE A 136 -15.32 1.72 9.06
C ILE A 136 -16.31 2.84 9.35
N SER A 137 -15.96 3.72 10.28
CA SER A 137 -16.77 4.88 10.66
C SER A 137 -16.27 6.10 9.88
N ALA A 138 -17.10 6.60 8.98
CA ALA A 138 -16.74 7.68 8.06
C ALA A 138 -17.83 8.77 8.03
N PRO A 139 -17.47 10.03 7.68
CA PRO A 139 -18.45 11.08 7.48
C PRO A 139 -19.35 10.76 6.28
N GLU A 140 -20.57 11.28 6.27
CA GLU A 140 -21.52 11.09 5.15
C GLU A 140 -20.98 11.60 3.82
N LYS A 141 -20.12 12.60 3.87
CA LYS A 141 -19.43 13.17 2.71
C LYS A 141 -18.05 13.64 3.13
N ILE A 142 -17.13 13.61 2.19
CA ILE A 142 -15.82 14.25 2.37
C ILE A 142 -16.04 15.76 2.47
N GLU A 143 -15.61 16.37 3.57
CA GLU A 143 -15.63 17.81 3.71
C GLU A 143 -14.55 18.43 2.83
N LEU A 144 -14.92 19.49 2.14
CA LEU A 144 -13.96 20.31 1.42
C LEU A 144 -13.14 21.13 2.44
N LEU A 145 -11.85 21.26 2.19
CA LEU A 145 -11.00 22.19 2.93
C LEU A 145 -11.61 23.60 2.86
N ASP A 146 -11.45 24.39 3.92
CA ASP A 146 -12.08 25.73 3.99
C ASP A 146 -11.66 26.61 2.82
N ASP A 147 -10.40 26.54 2.39
CA ASP A 147 -9.88 27.25 1.22
C ASP A 147 -10.57 26.84 -0.10
N MET A 148 -11.17 25.63 -0.16
CA MET A 148 -11.91 25.13 -1.31
C MET A 148 -13.37 25.59 -1.33
N LYS A 149 -13.90 26.06 -0.20
CA LYS A 149 -15.30 26.50 -0.08
C LYS A 149 -15.54 27.88 -0.67
N GLU A 150 -14.49 28.74 -0.73
CA GLU A 150 -14.61 30.16 -1.10
C GLU A 150 -14.11 30.53 -2.51
N GLY A 151 -13.59 29.57 -3.29
CA GLY A 151 -13.02 29.88 -4.60
C GLY A 151 -12.82 28.69 -5.53
N SER A 152 -12.30 28.98 -6.70
CA SER A 152 -11.83 27.95 -7.66
C SER A 152 -10.36 27.72 -7.45
N LEU A 153 -9.99 26.49 -7.12
CA LEU A 153 -8.59 26.07 -7.08
C LEU A 153 -8.12 25.74 -8.49
N TRP A 154 -6.89 26.09 -8.78
CA TRP A 154 -6.23 25.67 -10.03
C TRP A 154 -4.82 25.19 -9.78
N GLY A 155 -4.35 24.32 -10.66
CA GLY A 155 -3.02 23.74 -10.51
C GLY A 155 -2.50 23.13 -11.80
N TRP A 156 -1.34 22.53 -11.70
CA TRP A 156 -0.66 21.86 -12.80
C TRP A 156 -0.89 20.34 -12.74
N MET A 157 -0.90 19.74 -13.92
CA MET A 157 -0.75 18.29 -14.06
C MET A 157 0.54 18.01 -14.82
N SER A 158 1.38 17.14 -14.28
CA SER A 158 2.66 16.79 -14.88
C SER A 158 3.08 15.37 -14.54
N GLN A 159 3.94 14.82 -15.38
CA GLN A 159 4.61 13.55 -15.09
C GLN A 159 5.97 13.86 -14.46
N LEU A 160 6.17 13.51 -13.17
CA LEU A 160 7.37 13.85 -12.44
C LEU A 160 8.64 13.41 -13.18
N TYR A 161 8.66 12.20 -13.70
CA TYR A 161 9.80 11.66 -14.45
C TYR A 161 10.19 12.51 -15.67
N SER A 162 9.31 13.36 -16.17
CA SER A 162 9.55 14.25 -17.32
C SER A 162 10.03 15.65 -16.92
N ILE A 163 9.88 16.03 -15.65
CA ILE A 163 10.27 17.33 -15.11
C ILE A 163 11.75 17.27 -14.76
N ARG A 164 12.62 17.73 -15.66
CA ARG A 164 14.07 17.64 -15.50
C ARG A 164 14.71 19.00 -15.41
N SER A 165 15.63 19.14 -14.46
CA SER A 165 16.51 20.29 -14.30
C SER A 165 17.95 19.92 -14.64
N SER A 166 18.88 20.86 -14.51
CA SER A 166 20.31 20.60 -14.66
C SER A 166 20.88 19.70 -13.56
N GLY A 167 20.19 19.59 -12.42
CA GLY A 167 20.56 18.72 -11.31
C GLY A 167 19.94 17.32 -11.36
N SER A 168 19.02 17.06 -12.29
CA SER A 168 18.38 15.76 -12.42
C SER A 168 19.34 14.67 -12.90
N TRP A 169 19.04 13.43 -12.56
CA TRP A 169 19.83 12.23 -12.92
C TRP A 169 19.22 11.47 -14.12
N GLY A 170 18.81 12.19 -15.18
CA GLY A 170 18.20 11.61 -16.37
C GLY A 170 16.66 11.51 -16.30
N ILE A 171 16.09 11.60 -15.13
CA ILE A 171 14.64 11.74 -14.89
C ILE A 171 14.39 12.83 -13.85
N GLY A 172 13.18 13.39 -13.82
CA GLY A 172 12.76 14.27 -12.72
C GLY A 172 12.70 13.50 -11.40
N ASP A 173 12.88 14.20 -10.30
CA ASP A 173 12.98 13.63 -8.96
C ASP A 173 12.30 14.49 -7.88
N TYR A 174 12.42 14.11 -6.61
CA TYR A 174 11.75 14.81 -5.49
C TYR A 174 12.23 16.26 -5.33
N GLU A 175 13.48 16.58 -5.63
CA GLU A 175 13.96 17.97 -5.57
C GLU A 175 13.42 18.81 -6.73
N ASP A 176 13.27 18.20 -7.91
CA ASP A 176 12.60 18.85 -9.04
C ASP A 176 11.12 19.12 -8.72
N LEU A 177 10.44 18.15 -8.05
CA LEU A 177 9.06 18.33 -7.58
C LEU A 177 8.94 19.47 -6.60
N LYS A 178 9.78 19.50 -5.57
CA LYS A 178 9.84 20.57 -4.57
C LYS A 178 10.03 21.94 -5.22
N THR A 179 11.04 22.04 -6.09
CA THR A 179 11.33 23.28 -6.81
C THR A 179 10.13 23.73 -7.63
N LEU A 180 9.50 22.82 -8.36
CA LEU A 180 8.35 23.15 -9.19
C LEU A 180 7.14 23.58 -8.38
N LEU A 181 6.84 22.92 -7.27
CA LEU A 181 5.75 23.30 -6.36
C LEU A 181 5.96 24.70 -5.80
N VAL A 182 7.15 24.99 -5.25
CA VAL A 182 7.49 26.28 -4.67
C VAL A 182 7.44 27.40 -5.71
N GLU A 183 8.05 27.19 -6.88
CA GLU A 183 8.07 28.20 -7.94
C GLU A 183 6.70 28.42 -8.58
N SER A 184 5.91 27.36 -8.75
CA SER A 184 4.54 27.48 -9.25
C SER A 184 3.66 28.29 -8.32
N LYS A 185 3.71 28.03 -7.01
CA LYS A 185 2.98 28.81 -6.02
C LYS A 185 3.39 30.28 -6.04
N LYS A 186 4.69 30.54 -5.99
CA LYS A 186 5.25 31.91 -5.94
C LYS A 186 4.96 32.73 -7.20
N LYS A 187 5.13 32.12 -8.39
CA LYS A 187 5.05 32.86 -9.67
C LYS A 187 3.66 32.93 -10.26
N THR A 188 2.83 31.93 -10.00
CA THR A 188 1.53 31.78 -10.67
C THR A 188 0.36 31.65 -9.71
N GLY A 189 0.62 31.45 -8.42
CA GLY A 189 -0.43 31.24 -7.42
C GLY A 189 -1.11 29.88 -7.51
N ALA A 190 -0.49 28.90 -8.19
CA ALA A 190 -1.05 27.55 -8.27
C ALA A 190 -1.27 26.94 -6.88
N ASP A 191 -2.39 26.26 -6.70
CA ASP A 191 -2.82 25.72 -5.42
C ASP A 191 -2.44 24.25 -5.24
N PHE A 192 -2.27 23.51 -6.34
CA PHE A 192 -1.88 22.10 -6.30
C PHE A 192 -1.09 21.68 -7.54
N MET A 193 -0.50 20.50 -7.46
CA MET A 193 0.10 19.80 -8.59
C MET A 193 -0.32 18.34 -8.56
N LEU A 194 -0.91 17.86 -9.65
CA LEU A 194 -1.18 16.44 -9.87
C LEU A 194 0.00 15.81 -10.61
N ILE A 195 0.58 14.78 -10.05
CA ILE A 195 1.69 14.03 -10.64
C ILE A 195 1.31 12.58 -10.92
N ASN A 196 2.16 11.85 -11.64
CA ASN A 196 2.02 10.40 -11.81
C ASN A 196 2.14 9.68 -10.45
N PRO A 197 1.63 8.44 -10.34
CA PRO A 197 1.87 7.61 -9.18
C PRO A 197 3.36 7.46 -8.87
N LEU A 198 3.71 7.59 -7.58
CA LEU A 198 5.09 7.47 -7.08
C LEU A 198 5.37 6.09 -6.47
N HIS A 199 4.54 5.12 -6.78
CA HIS A 199 4.61 3.76 -6.24
C HIS A 199 5.88 3.04 -6.65
N ALA A 200 6.27 2.06 -5.83
CA ALA A 200 7.51 1.30 -5.99
C ALA A 200 7.58 0.59 -7.36
N ALA A 201 8.73 0.73 -8.01
CA ALA A 201 9.11 -0.02 -9.22
C ALA A 201 10.06 -1.16 -8.88
N GLU A 202 10.50 -1.90 -9.90
CA GLU A 202 11.49 -2.95 -9.74
C GLU A 202 12.78 -2.43 -9.10
N PRO A 203 13.37 -3.18 -8.17
CA PRO A 203 14.62 -2.76 -7.49
C PRO A 203 15.85 -2.85 -8.38
N VAL A 204 15.77 -3.57 -9.49
CA VAL A 204 16.83 -3.69 -10.52
C VAL A 204 16.21 -3.82 -11.92
N PRO A 205 16.93 -3.42 -12.97
CA PRO A 205 16.47 -3.57 -14.35
C PRO A 205 16.14 -5.03 -14.75
N PRO A 206 15.18 -5.23 -15.67
CA PRO A 206 14.47 -4.17 -16.43
C PRO A 206 13.44 -3.43 -15.58
N ILE A 207 13.39 -2.11 -15.71
CA ILE A 207 12.44 -1.25 -14.98
C ILE A 207 11.20 -1.05 -15.83
N GLU A 208 10.01 -1.37 -15.29
CA GLU A 208 8.73 -1.08 -15.95
C GLU A 208 8.60 0.41 -16.25
N PRO A 209 8.40 0.80 -17.51
CA PRO A 209 8.33 2.21 -17.87
C PRO A 209 7.06 2.91 -17.39
N SER A 210 5.99 2.17 -17.09
CA SER A 210 4.70 2.71 -16.69
C SER A 210 4.59 2.83 -15.17
N PRO A 211 4.47 4.04 -14.61
CA PRO A 211 4.27 4.21 -13.17
C PRO A 211 2.89 3.70 -12.69
N TYR A 212 2.01 3.32 -13.61
CA TYR A 212 0.69 2.76 -13.32
C TYR A 212 0.71 1.23 -13.15
N LEU A 213 1.86 0.58 -13.37
CA LEU A 213 2.10 -0.85 -13.16
C LEU A 213 3.16 -1.05 -12.06
N PRO A 214 2.89 -0.61 -10.81
CA PRO A 214 3.86 -0.73 -9.73
C PRO A 214 3.94 -2.16 -9.21
N ILE A 215 5.09 -2.51 -8.65
CA ILE A 215 5.28 -3.77 -7.92
C ILE A 215 4.61 -3.71 -6.53
N SER A 216 4.51 -2.52 -5.94
CA SER A 216 3.82 -2.29 -4.68
C SER A 216 3.23 -0.88 -4.65
N ARG A 217 2.01 -0.76 -4.12
CA ARG A 217 1.36 0.54 -3.87
C ARG A 217 1.58 1.06 -2.44
N ARG A 218 2.24 0.28 -1.60
CA ARG A 218 2.51 0.60 -0.18
C ARG A 218 3.85 1.31 0.02
N PHE A 219 4.73 1.19 -0.95
CA PHE A 219 6.08 1.75 -0.95
C PHE A 219 6.27 2.67 -2.15
N ILE A 220 7.30 3.50 -2.10
CA ILE A 220 7.56 4.53 -3.11
C ILE A 220 8.78 4.20 -3.96
N ASN A 221 8.88 4.85 -5.09
CA ASN A 221 9.92 4.59 -6.07
C ASN A 221 11.20 5.38 -5.74
N PHE A 222 12.25 4.69 -5.32
CA PHE A 222 13.54 5.30 -5.01
C PHE A 222 14.31 5.83 -6.23
N SER A 223 13.83 5.59 -7.46
CA SER A 223 14.43 6.24 -8.64
C SER A 223 14.28 7.76 -8.61
N TYR A 224 13.33 8.29 -7.84
CA TYR A 224 13.09 9.71 -7.64
C TYR A 224 13.96 10.36 -6.56
N ILE A 225 14.84 9.61 -5.86
CA ILE A 225 15.80 10.19 -4.92
C ILE A 225 16.78 11.09 -5.65
N ARG A 226 17.05 12.29 -5.09
CA ARG A 226 18.15 13.18 -5.47
C ARG A 226 19.33 12.94 -4.53
N PRO A 227 20.44 12.32 -4.98
CA PRO A 227 21.60 12.03 -4.12
C PRO A 227 22.17 13.27 -3.43
N GLU A 228 22.28 14.39 -4.14
CA GLU A 228 22.86 15.63 -3.62
C GLU A 228 21.99 16.33 -2.56
N SER A 229 20.70 16.00 -2.48
CA SER A 229 19.80 16.56 -1.47
C SER A 229 19.86 15.81 -0.13
N MET A 230 20.69 14.79 -0.02
CA MET A 230 20.85 14.01 1.20
C MET A 230 21.86 14.65 2.15
N PRO A 231 21.61 14.68 3.47
CA PRO A 231 22.58 15.15 4.45
C PRO A 231 23.92 14.39 4.37
N GLU A 232 23.85 13.09 4.11
CA GLU A 232 25.01 12.20 3.99
C GLU A 232 25.93 12.60 2.83
N TYR A 233 25.39 13.05 1.70
CA TYR A 233 26.19 13.55 0.57
C TYR A 233 27.03 14.78 0.96
N ALA A 234 26.49 15.67 1.79
CA ALA A 234 27.18 16.88 2.22
C ALA A 234 28.44 16.59 3.06
N VAL A 235 28.48 15.44 3.74
CA VAL A 235 29.56 15.05 4.65
C VAL A 235 30.46 13.93 4.09
N LEU A 236 30.30 13.57 2.83
CA LEU A 236 31.15 12.59 2.13
C LEU A 236 32.64 13.02 2.16
N SER A 237 33.52 12.04 2.14
CA SER A 237 34.92 12.28 1.88
C SER A 237 35.10 12.97 0.50
N PRO A 238 36.11 13.81 0.32
CA PRO A 238 36.37 14.42 -1.01
C PRO A 238 36.48 13.40 -2.14
N GLU A 239 37.02 12.21 -1.86
CA GLU A 239 37.15 11.12 -2.82
C GLU A 239 35.80 10.54 -3.20
N ASP A 240 34.95 10.20 -2.23
CA ASP A 240 33.64 9.62 -2.48
C ASP A 240 32.68 10.62 -3.11
N LYS A 241 32.77 11.89 -2.70
CA LYS A 241 32.02 12.97 -3.34
C LYS A 241 32.39 13.11 -4.81
N ALA A 242 33.69 13.09 -5.14
CA ALA A 242 34.14 13.15 -6.53
C ALA A 242 33.61 11.96 -7.37
N LYS A 243 33.54 10.76 -6.78
CA LYS A 243 32.93 9.58 -7.45
C LYS A 243 31.43 9.76 -7.73
N VAL A 244 30.69 10.29 -6.76
CA VAL A 244 29.25 10.57 -6.94
C VAL A 244 29.06 11.65 -8.00
N ASP A 245 29.84 12.72 -7.97
CA ASP A 245 29.78 13.80 -8.95
C ASP A 245 30.11 13.29 -10.38
N GLU A 246 31.10 12.41 -10.52
CA GLU A 246 31.45 11.77 -11.79
C GLU A 246 30.29 10.89 -12.32
N LEU A 247 29.63 10.13 -11.45
CA LEU A 247 28.46 9.34 -11.83
C LEU A 247 27.30 10.24 -12.29
N HIS A 248 27.10 11.39 -11.63
CA HIS A 248 26.10 12.36 -12.07
C HIS A 248 26.42 12.90 -13.46
N GLU A 249 27.67 13.32 -13.72
CA GLU A 249 28.07 13.84 -15.03
C GLU A 249 27.90 12.82 -16.17
N GLN A 250 27.97 11.50 -15.89
CA GLN A 250 27.70 10.45 -16.89
C GLN A 250 26.24 10.43 -17.35
N VAL A 251 25.27 10.70 -16.46
CA VAL A 251 23.84 10.67 -16.77
C VAL A 251 23.22 12.02 -17.07
N LYS A 252 23.89 13.09 -16.75
CA LYS A 252 23.44 14.47 -16.99
C LYS A 252 23.06 14.76 -18.45
N PRO A 253 23.76 14.22 -19.49
CA PRO A 253 23.32 14.38 -20.87
C PRO A 253 21.91 13.81 -21.15
N LEU A 254 21.45 12.83 -20.37
CA LEU A 254 20.10 12.24 -20.50
C LEU A 254 18.99 13.27 -20.20
N ASN A 255 19.30 14.30 -19.40
CA ASN A 255 18.34 15.37 -19.08
C ASN A 255 17.88 16.14 -20.32
N GLY A 256 18.72 16.25 -21.35
CA GLY A 256 18.41 16.92 -22.61
C GLY A 256 17.61 16.07 -23.63
N ASN A 257 17.42 14.79 -23.39
CA ASN A 257 16.70 13.92 -24.32
C ASN A 257 15.19 14.09 -24.19
N ALA A 258 14.56 14.78 -25.14
CA ALA A 258 13.11 15.04 -25.13
C ALA A 258 12.25 13.86 -25.62
N ARG A 259 12.85 12.80 -26.16
CA ARG A 259 12.11 11.69 -26.78
C ARG A 259 12.09 10.42 -25.97
N ILE A 260 13.21 10.10 -25.31
CA ILE A 260 13.39 8.82 -24.61
C ILE A 260 13.96 9.08 -23.23
N LEU A 261 13.41 8.39 -22.23
CA LEU A 261 13.97 8.28 -20.89
C LEU A 261 14.76 6.97 -20.83
N ASP A 262 16.07 7.06 -20.71
CA ASP A 262 16.93 5.90 -20.49
C ASP A 262 16.94 5.54 -18.99
N ARG A 263 15.90 4.80 -18.58
CA ARG A 263 15.70 4.42 -17.18
C ARG A 263 16.76 3.47 -16.67
N GLU A 264 17.25 2.57 -17.52
CA GLU A 264 18.23 1.57 -17.09
C GLU A 264 19.60 2.18 -16.82
N THR A 265 20.12 3.01 -17.73
CA THR A 265 21.39 3.70 -17.53
C THR A 265 21.31 4.62 -16.31
N MET A 266 20.25 5.43 -16.22
CA MET A 266 19.99 6.29 -15.07
C MET A 266 19.99 5.48 -13.77
N TRP A 267 19.21 4.39 -13.73
CA TRP A 267 19.04 3.57 -12.54
C TRP A 267 20.37 2.97 -12.07
N ARG A 268 21.09 2.29 -12.97
CA ARG A 268 22.36 1.66 -12.63
C ARG A 268 23.36 2.66 -12.08
N THR A 269 23.44 3.85 -12.71
CA THR A 269 24.37 4.89 -12.30
C THR A 269 23.98 5.54 -10.97
N LYS A 270 22.69 5.84 -10.80
CA LYS A 270 22.18 6.43 -9.56
C LYS A 270 22.32 5.46 -8.37
N MET A 271 22.06 4.17 -8.56
CA MET A 271 22.20 3.17 -7.51
C MET A 271 23.67 3.02 -7.05
N GLN A 272 24.63 3.16 -7.95
CA GLN A 272 26.05 3.20 -7.56
C GLN A 272 26.36 4.42 -6.68
N ALA A 273 25.84 5.59 -7.03
CA ALA A 273 26.02 6.79 -6.22
C ALA A 273 25.35 6.64 -4.83
N LEU A 274 24.12 6.15 -4.79
CA LEU A 274 23.39 5.91 -3.53
C LEU A 274 24.09 4.86 -2.66
N TRP A 275 24.69 3.83 -3.26
CA TRP A 275 25.49 2.85 -2.54
C TRP A 275 26.74 3.47 -1.90
N ILE A 276 27.45 4.36 -2.62
CA ILE A 276 28.60 5.10 -2.08
C ILE A 276 28.18 5.92 -0.86
N ILE A 277 27.06 6.64 -0.98
CA ILE A 277 26.53 7.48 0.10
C ILE A 277 26.13 6.62 1.30
N TYR A 278 25.38 5.52 1.08
CA TYR A 278 25.01 4.57 2.13
C TYR A 278 26.22 4.02 2.87
N LYS A 279 27.27 3.61 2.14
CA LYS A 279 28.50 3.04 2.73
C LYS A 279 29.36 4.05 3.47
N SER A 280 29.11 5.36 3.33
CA SER A 280 29.77 6.37 4.17
C SER A 280 29.28 6.36 5.61
N GLY A 281 28.15 5.70 5.87
CA GLY A 281 27.54 5.57 7.18
C GLY A 281 26.67 6.76 7.59
N LEU A 282 25.91 6.58 8.65
CA LEU A 282 25.02 7.57 9.23
C LEU A 282 25.67 8.23 10.45
N SER A 283 25.40 9.51 10.69
CA SER A 283 25.66 10.12 11.99
C SER A 283 24.79 9.49 13.07
N ALA A 284 25.13 9.65 14.34
CA ALA A 284 24.34 9.10 15.46
C ALA A 284 22.89 9.61 15.44
N GLN A 285 22.67 10.86 15.05
CA GLN A 285 21.33 11.42 14.91
C GLN A 285 20.58 10.75 13.75
N ARG A 286 21.19 10.64 12.58
CA ARG A 286 20.58 10.02 11.39
C ARG A 286 20.28 8.54 11.61
N GLN A 287 21.15 7.85 12.36
CA GLN A 287 20.88 6.46 12.73
C GLN A 287 19.64 6.35 13.63
N ALA A 288 19.49 7.24 14.60
CA ALA A 288 18.31 7.24 15.45
C ALA A 288 17.01 7.54 14.67
N GLU A 289 17.07 8.46 13.70
CA GLU A 289 15.93 8.75 12.79
C GLU A 289 15.59 7.53 11.90
N PHE A 290 16.59 6.86 11.39
CA PHE A 290 16.39 5.63 10.61
C PHE A 290 15.81 4.50 11.46
N ASP A 291 16.33 4.28 12.68
CA ASP A 291 15.83 3.27 13.61
C ASP A 291 14.37 3.55 14.01
N GLN A 292 14.01 4.83 14.21
CA GLN A 292 12.64 5.23 14.45
C GLN A 292 11.73 4.91 13.25
N TYR A 293 12.14 5.24 12.05
CA TYR A 293 11.39 4.91 10.83
C TYR A 293 11.15 3.40 10.70
N LEU A 294 12.19 2.59 10.95
CA LEU A 294 12.06 1.14 10.91
C LEU A 294 11.07 0.61 11.96
N ALA A 295 11.05 1.22 13.14
CA ALA A 295 10.11 0.86 14.20
C ALA A 295 8.66 1.25 13.87
N GLU A 296 8.46 2.41 13.23
CA GLU A 296 7.14 2.90 12.82
C GLU A 296 6.53 2.07 11.68
N VAL A 297 7.32 1.73 10.65
CA VAL A 297 6.85 0.94 9.51
C VAL A 297 6.79 -0.56 9.85
N GLY A 298 7.66 -1.01 10.75
CA GLY A 298 7.63 -2.35 11.34
C GLY A 298 7.87 -3.46 10.30
N ASP A 299 7.02 -4.47 10.36
CA ASP A 299 7.17 -5.72 9.59
C ASP A 299 7.00 -5.53 8.07
N GLU A 300 6.37 -4.44 7.66
CA GLU A 300 6.11 -4.15 6.25
C GLU A 300 7.39 -3.78 5.50
N ILE A 301 8.23 -2.90 6.07
CA ILE A 301 9.51 -2.54 5.44
C ILE A 301 10.46 -3.75 5.40
N GLU A 302 10.40 -4.62 6.42
CA GLU A 302 11.18 -5.85 6.45
C GLU A 302 10.78 -6.80 5.31
N SER A 303 9.48 -6.95 5.08
CA SER A 303 8.94 -7.77 3.99
C SER A 303 9.30 -7.20 2.62
N TYR A 304 9.17 -5.89 2.44
CA TYR A 304 9.47 -5.22 1.19
C TYR A 304 10.96 -5.27 0.85
N ALA A 305 11.84 -4.92 1.79
CA ALA A 305 13.28 -4.97 1.57
C ALA A 305 13.76 -6.41 1.30
N THR A 306 13.18 -7.41 1.99
CA THR A 306 13.46 -8.82 1.71
C THR A 306 13.04 -9.20 0.29
N TRP A 307 11.87 -8.76 -0.17
CA TRP A 307 11.43 -8.99 -1.54
C TRP A 307 12.37 -8.31 -2.55
N CYS A 308 12.77 -7.06 -2.31
CA CYS A 308 13.75 -6.37 -3.16
C CYS A 308 15.08 -7.12 -3.26
N LEU A 309 15.58 -7.64 -2.13
CA LEU A 309 16.78 -8.48 -2.09
C LEU A 309 16.62 -9.76 -2.91
N CYS A 310 15.49 -10.46 -2.75
CA CYS A 310 15.20 -11.67 -3.53
C CYS A 310 15.17 -11.35 -5.04
N TYR A 311 14.49 -10.28 -5.42
CA TYR A 311 14.40 -9.86 -6.82
C TYR A 311 15.78 -9.49 -7.39
N ASP A 312 16.59 -8.76 -6.63
CA ASP A 312 17.96 -8.39 -7.03
C ASP A 312 18.85 -9.61 -7.28
N LYS A 313 18.77 -10.62 -6.41
CA LYS A 313 19.66 -11.81 -6.48
C LYS A 313 19.11 -12.93 -7.34
N TRP A 314 17.80 -13.08 -7.45
CA TRP A 314 17.16 -14.20 -8.16
C TRP A 314 16.43 -13.79 -9.43
N GLY A 315 16.22 -12.47 -9.65
CA GLY A 315 15.48 -11.91 -10.79
C GLY A 315 13.97 -12.02 -10.65
N ALA A 316 13.27 -11.56 -11.69
CA ALA A 316 11.82 -11.68 -11.78
C ALA A 316 11.38 -13.15 -11.89
N SER A 317 10.19 -13.44 -11.36
CA SER A 317 9.53 -14.73 -11.57
C SER A 317 9.16 -14.94 -13.03
N ASN A 318 9.32 -16.15 -13.52
CA ASN A 318 8.85 -16.55 -14.87
C ASN A 318 7.35 -16.90 -14.88
N GLY A 319 6.64 -16.71 -13.78
CA GLY A 319 5.16 -16.84 -13.72
C GLY A 319 4.60 -18.28 -13.74
N SER A 320 5.42 -19.30 -13.97
CA SER A 320 4.96 -20.67 -14.22
C SER A 320 5.34 -21.72 -13.19
N ASP A 321 6.10 -21.36 -12.14
CA ASP A 321 6.63 -22.36 -11.21
C ASP A 321 6.03 -22.22 -9.80
N ASP A 322 5.44 -23.32 -9.30
CA ASP A 322 5.13 -23.51 -7.89
C ASP A 322 6.38 -23.30 -6.99
N ASP A 323 7.57 -23.51 -7.55
CA ASP A 323 8.85 -23.22 -6.91
C ASP A 323 9.06 -21.72 -6.63
N TRP A 324 8.48 -20.82 -7.44
CA TRP A 324 8.62 -19.40 -7.20
C TRP A 324 7.90 -18.95 -5.92
N VAL A 325 6.64 -19.35 -5.73
CA VAL A 325 5.86 -19.02 -4.53
C VAL A 325 6.55 -19.54 -3.28
N ARG A 326 7.12 -20.75 -3.36
CA ARG A 326 7.87 -21.36 -2.26
C ARG A 326 9.19 -20.65 -2.00
N LYS A 327 9.98 -20.38 -3.04
CA LYS A 327 11.31 -19.78 -2.95
C LYS A 327 11.28 -18.34 -2.44
N TYR A 328 10.30 -17.56 -2.89
CA TYR A 328 10.12 -16.15 -2.47
C TYR A 328 9.27 -16.00 -1.20
N ASN A 329 8.82 -17.10 -0.64
CA ASN A 329 8.13 -17.03 0.65
C ASN A 329 9.11 -16.49 1.71
N ARG A 330 8.72 -15.38 2.34
CA ARG A 330 9.50 -14.68 3.37
C ARG A 330 10.05 -15.64 4.46
N ASP A 331 9.25 -16.65 4.81
CA ASP A 331 9.55 -17.59 5.88
C ASP A 331 10.29 -18.85 5.39
N SER A 332 10.69 -18.90 4.10
CA SER A 332 11.47 -20.02 3.57
C SER A 332 12.91 -20.02 4.07
N GLU A 333 13.51 -21.19 4.11
CA GLU A 333 14.93 -21.35 4.49
C GLU A 333 15.85 -20.65 3.47
N GLU A 334 15.51 -20.70 2.20
CA GLU A 334 16.24 -20.04 1.11
C GLU A 334 16.29 -18.51 1.30
N VAL A 335 15.18 -17.89 1.68
CA VAL A 335 15.12 -16.45 1.97
C VAL A 335 15.90 -16.12 3.23
N ALA A 336 15.83 -16.96 4.28
CA ALA A 336 16.62 -16.78 5.49
C ALA A 336 18.13 -16.83 5.21
N GLN A 337 18.58 -17.78 4.39
CA GLN A 337 19.97 -17.89 3.95
C GLN A 337 20.40 -16.68 3.12
N LEU A 338 19.56 -16.22 2.19
CA LEU A 338 19.85 -15.06 1.35
C LEU A 338 20.02 -13.78 2.20
N ARG A 339 19.15 -13.58 3.17
CA ARG A 339 19.23 -12.43 4.10
C ARG A 339 20.53 -12.46 4.92
N ALA A 340 20.91 -13.64 5.39
CA ALA A 340 22.16 -13.84 6.13
C ALA A 340 23.41 -13.61 5.26
N GLN A 341 23.32 -13.94 3.97
CA GLN A 341 24.42 -13.75 3.01
C GLN A 341 24.61 -12.30 2.59
N TYR A 342 23.52 -11.51 2.52
CA TYR A 342 23.54 -10.14 1.99
C TYR A 342 22.91 -9.12 2.98
N PRO A 343 23.38 -9.05 4.24
CA PRO A 343 22.78 -8.15 5.23
C PRO A 343 22.90 -6.69 4.84
N ASP A 344 24.03 -6.25 4.27
CA ASP A 344 24.25 -4.88 3.82
C ASP A 344 23.28 -4.48 2.68
N THR A 345 23.01 -5.40 1.75
CA THR A 345 22.07 -5.13 0.65
C THR A 345 20.63 -5.03 1.16
N LEU A 346 20.26 -5.88 2.12
CA LEU A 346 18.95 -5.84 2.76
C LEU A 346 18.73 -4.50 3.48
N GLU A 347 19.72 -4.07 4.26
CA GLU A 347 19.66 -2.79 4.96
C GLU A 347 19.66 -1.60 3.99
N PHE A 348 20.39 -1.70 2.89
CA PHE A 348 20.39 -0.69 1.84
C PHE A 348 18.99 -0.47 1.24
N TYR A 349 18.20 -1.50 1.00
CA TYR A 349 16.83 -1.36 0.52
C TYR A 349 15.91 -0.70 1.55
N ARG A 350 16.08 -0.98 2.84
CA ARG A 350 15.35 -0.27 3.91
C ARG A 350 15.73 1.21 3.94
N TRP A 351 17.02 1.49 3.84
CA TRP A 351 17.55 2.85 3.82
C TRP A 351 17.08 3.65 2.60
N LEU A 352 17.02 3.04 1.42
CA LEU A 352 16.50 3.69 0.20
C LEU A 352 15.05 4.15 0.38
N GLU A 353 14.21 3.31 0.96
CA GLU A 353 12.81 3.65 1.19
C GLU A 353 12.66 4.79 2.21
N TRP A 354 13.44 4.75 3.28
CA TRP A 354 13.49 5.83 4.25
C TRP A 354 13.90 7.16 3.61
N VAL A 355 14.99 7.20 2.87
CA VAL A 355 15.47 8.41 2.18
C VAL A 355 14.45 8.92 1.16
N ALA A 356 13.82 8.02 0.39
CA ALA A 356 12.79 8.39 -0.56
C ALA A 356 11.58 9.03 0.14
N THR A 357 11.16 8.46 1.27
CA THR A 357 10.08 8.98 2.11
C THR A 357 10.43 10.37 2.64
N GLU A 358 11.64 10.58 3.18
CA GLU A 358 12.08 11.90 3.66
C GLU A 358 12.05 12.95 2.55
N GLN A 359 12.59 12.63 1.37
CA GLN A 359 12.62 13.59 0.27
C GLN A 359 11.23 13.91 -0.28
N LEU A 360 10.34 12.93 -0.32
CA LEU A 360 8.95 13.17 -0.70
C LEU A 360 8.26 14.08 0.30
N HIS A 361 8.40 13.83 1.61
CA HIS A 361 7.85 14.71 2.65
C HIS A 361 8.43 16.12 2.57
N ALA A 362 9.73 16.27 2.28
CA ALA A 362 10.35 17.58 2.12
C ALA A 362 9.88 18.33 0.85
N ALA A 363 9.28 17.65 -0.11
CA ALA A 363 8.72 18.24 -1.32
C ALA A 363 7.25 18.67 -1.13
N GLN A 364 6.54 18.09 -0.21
CA GLN A 364 5.16 18.44 0.16
C GLN A 364 5.10 19.64 1.08
#